data_e3d7b0db6f647227c5bc10518b86a4ee
#
_entry.id   e3d7b0db6f647227c5bc10518b86a4ee
#
_cell.length_a   1.000
_cell.length_b   1.000
_cell.length_c   1.000
_cell.angle_alpha   90.00
_cell.angle_beta   90.00
_cell.angle_gamma   90.00
#
_symmetry.space_group_name_H-M   'P 1'
#
loop_
_entity.id
_entity.type
_entity.pdbx_description
1 polymer ?
#
loop_
_entity_poly.entity_id
_entity_poly.type
_entity_poly.pdbx_seq_one_letter_code
_entity_poly.pdbx_strand_id
1 'polypeptide(L)'
;PKWYPFIGSTKTVEQMAKKHGSQYKAFLELSKEYSTNVLGLNASGDLIIVVFGEKNVRQVLLETEFDNRPINFFAKLRCFGKENVGITFANGPIWKEHRQFAVKNLKNVGFGKSLMEKEIQSQLIRITNLIKMHNGEPMSMRTLLAEAVMNVLWKYVAGEQIKEEKLRHLIELFRQRSNAFSMAGGLLNQAPWCRFLLPELSGYSLINKINLEISKIIEQLKMVCLDFFIAGSQTTSNTTEFALLRALKSPEIQEKIHDEIDTVLVYTSAYLLEIQRYYAIAPLAGPRTVEQDTIIDGYTVPKNSTILISLADLQNDPALWGDPHLFKPERFIDEQGSLKNSKHLYHFGMGHRRCPGDSLAKSFIFLTFLGIMQKFRIQCSGEMPSDEPLIGILASPPQFIAEFKLRK
;
A
#
# COMPACT_ATOMS: atom_id res chain seq x y z
N PRO A 1 16.69 21.49 -1.60
CA PRO A 1 17.74 20.75 -0.87
C PRO A 1 19.07 20.77 -1.58
N LYS A 2 20.17 20.42 -0.87
CA LYS A 2 21.51 20.39 -1.44
C LYS A 2 21.54 19.61 -2.74
N TRP A 3 22.15 20.22 -3.76
CA TRP A 3 22.17 19.72 -5.14
C TRP A 3 23.61 19.42 -5.57
N TYR A 4 23.77 18.36 -6.34
CA TYR A 4 25.06 17.92 -6.87
C TYR A 4 25.00 17.83 -8.40
N PRO A 5 26.10 18.14 -9.14
CA PRO A 5 26.15 17.96 -10.59
C PRO A 5 25.76 16.53 -11.00
N PHE A 6 25.03 16.39 -12.10
CA PHE A 6 24.56 15.15 -12.73
C PHE A 6 23.52 14.34 -11.93
N ILE A 7 23.57 14.31 -10.61
CA ILE A 7 22.66 13.50 -9.77
C ILE A 7 21.63 14.33 -9.00
N GLY A 8 21.72 15.66 -9.05
CA GLY A 8 20.78 16.55 -8.39
C GLY A 8 20.73 16.38 -6.87
N SER A 9 19.53 16.31 -6.30
CA SER A 9 19.28 16.13 -4.86
C SER A 9 19.28 14.65 -4.42
N THR A 10 19.51 13.69 -5.32
CA THR A 10 19.34 12.25 -5.04
C THR A 10 20.23 11.77 -3.91
N LYS A 11 21.49 12.24 -3.88
CA LYS A 11 22.44 11.88 -2.81
C LYS A 11 21.97 12.39 -1.43
N THR A 12 21.41 13.59 -1.38
CA THR A 12 20.87 14.18 -0.14
C THR A 12 19.69 13.34 0.35
N VAL A 13 18.76 12.99 -0.54
CA VAL A 13 17.62 12.14 -0.22
C VAL A 13 18.07 10.75 0.27
N GLU A 14 19.07 10.15 -0.39
CA GLU A 14 19.60 8.84 0.03
C GLU A 14 20.23 8.89 1.43
N GLN A 15 21.05 9.90 1.71
CA GLN A 15 21.68 10.08 3.02
C GLN A 15 20.63 10.25 4.12
N MET A 16 19.61 11.07 3.86
CA MET A 16 18.49 11.26 4.78
C MET A 16 17.65 9.98 4.92
N ALA A 17 17.43 9.23 3.84
CA ALA A 17 16.70 7.96 3.89
C ALA A 17 17.45 6.89 4.71
N LYS A 18 18.77 6.81 4.58
CA LYS A 18 19.61 5.93 5.42
C LYS A 18 19.56 6.33 6.89
N LYS A 19 19.60 7.64 7.19
CA LYS A 19 19.55 8.16 8.55
C LYS A 19 18.20 7.93 9.22
N HIS A 20 17.10 8.12 8.50
CA HIS A 20 15.74 8.07 9.03
C HIS A 20 14.97 6.78 8.69
N GLY A 21 15.61 5.83 8.02
CA GLY A 21 15.09 4.48 7.75
C GLY A 21 14.18 4.37 6.51
N SER A 22 13.82 5.50 5.85
CA SER A 22 13.03 5.43 4.62
C SER A 22 13.04 6.72 3.82
N GLN A 23 12.70 6.63 2.53
CA GLN A 23 12.65 7.78 1.64
C GLN A 23 11.52 8.77 2.02
N TYR A 24 10.33 8.29 2.39
CA TYR A 24 9.26 9.21 2.77
C TYR A 24 9.60 9.98 4.05
N LYS A 25 10.27 9.33 5.03
CA LYS A 25 10.78 10.01 6.23
C LYS A 25 11.86 11.03 5.87
N ALA A 26 12.72 10.73 4.89
CA ALA A 26 13.68 11.69 4.34
C ALA A 26 12.99 12.93 3.76
N PHE A 27 11.93 12.74 2.99
CA PHE A 27 11.15 13.84 2.43
C PHE A 27 10.50 14.69 3.53
N LEU A 28 9.94 14.05 4.54
CA LEU A 28 9.33 14.74 5.69
C LEU A 28 10.36 15.57 6.47
N GLU A 29 11.54 15.01 6.75
CA GLU A 29 12.59 15.74 7.46
C GLU A 29 13.16 16.91 6.63
N LEU A 30 13.31 16.72 5.31
CA LEU A 30 13.68 17.82 4.41
C LEU A 30 12.59 18.90 4.35
N SER A 31 11.31 18.52 4.33
CA SER A 31 10.20 19.49 4.39
C SER A 31 10.27 20.35 5.66
N LYS A 32 10.56 19.73 6.81
CA LYS A 32 10.75 20.45 8.09
C LYS A 32 11.99 21.33 8.07
N GLU A 33 13.14 20.81 7.59
CA GLU A 33 14.40 21.55 7.49
C GLU A 33 14.25 22.83 6.65
N TYR A 34 13.50 22.75 5.53
CA TYR A 34 13.24 23.88 4.65
C TYR A 34 11.95 24.66 4.98
N SER A 35 11.24 24.28 6.04
CA SER A 35 9.98 24.91 6.49
C SER A 35 8.97 25.07 5.34
N THR A 36 8.78 24.03 4.53
CA THR A 36 7.92 24.07 3.34
C THR A 36 7.01 22.86 3.22
N ASN A 37 5.77 23.08 2.79
CA ASN A 37 4.84 22.02 2.44
C ASN A 37 4.91 21.61 0.93
N VAL A 38 5.80 22.24 0.17
CA VAL A 38 6.03 21.95 -1.24
C VAL A 38 7.53 21.80 -1.48
N LEU A 39 8.02 20.58 -1.38
CA LEU A 39 9.44 20.27 -1.45
C LEU A 39 9.84 19.95 -2.89
N GLY A 40 10.64 20.82 -3.53
CA GLY A 40 11.21 20.60 -4.86
C GLY A 40 12.54 19.84 -4.80
N LEU A 41 12.67 18.78 -5.58
CA LEU A 41 13.86 17.93 -5.70
C LEU A 41 14.22 17.73 -7.17
N ASN A 42 15.49 17.80 -7.50
CA ASN A 42 15.99 17.40 -8.81
C ASN A 42 16.57 15.98 -8.70
N ALA A 43 16.02 15.03 -9.44
CA ALA A 43 16.49 13.66 -9.49
C ALA A 43 17.08 13.36 -10.89
N SER A 44 18.37 13.64 -11.06
CA SER A 44 19.09 13.39 -12.34
C SER A 44 18.42 14.04 -13.56
N GLY A 45 17.87 15.24 -13.39
CA GLY A 45 17.17 15.98 -14.43
C GLY A 45 15.64 15.95 -14.34
N ASP A 46 15.08 14.97 -13.65
CA ASP A 46 13.64 14.92 -13.37
C ASP A 46 13.31 15.80 -12.17
N LEU A 47 12.35 16.72 -12.33
CA LEU A 47 11.85 17.52 -11.23
C LEU A 47 10.77 16.75 -10.46
N ILE A 48 11.04 16.50 -9.20
CA ILE A 48 10.10 15.85 -8.27
C ILE A 48 9.61 16.87 -7.25
N ILE A 49 8.32 17.01 -7.14
CA ILE A 49 7.66 17.86 -6.13
C ILE A 49 6.97 16.95 -5.12
N VAL A 50 7.32 17.08 -3.85
CA VAL A 50 6.63 16.34 -2.78
C VAL A 50 5.73 17.31 -2.04
N VAL A 51 4.44 16.99 -1.95
CA VAL A 51 3.43 17.82 -1.28
C VAL A 51 3.04 17.25 0.08
N PHE A 52 2.93 18.17 1.04
CA PHE A 52 2.58 17.92 2.44
C PHE A 52 1.43 18.83 2.87
N GLY A 53 0.85 18.50 4.02
CA GLY A 53 -0.27 19.24 4.61
C GLY A 53 -1.60 18.99 3.90
N GLU A 54 -2.69 19.01 4.66
CA GLU A 54 -4.02 18.62 4.19
C GLU A 54 -4.49 19.46 2.98
N LYS A 55 -4.29 20.78 3.01
CA LYS A 55 -4.70 21.68 1.93
C LYS A 55 -4.10 21.27 0.59
N ASN A 56 -2.78 21.12 0.53
CA ASN A 56 -2.05 20.83 -0.71
C ASN A 56 -2.31 19.40 -1.19
N VAL A 57 -2.36 18.44 -0.26
CA VAL A 57 -2.70 17.05 -0.58
C VAL A 57 -4.11 16.96 -1.16
N ARG A 58 -5.09 17.65 -0.59
CA ARG A 58 -6.46 17.70 -1.14
C ARG A 58 -6.50 18.34 -2.50
N GLN A 59 -5.77 19.44 -2.70
CA GLN A 59 -5.66 20.08 -4.02
C GLN A 59 -5.22 19.06 -5.07
N VAL A 60 -4.08 18.42 -4.88
CA VAL A 60 -3.52 17.46 -5.85
C VAL A 60 -4.37 16.18 -6.00
N LEU A 61 -5.14 15.80 -4.99
CA LEU A 61 -6.01 14.63 -5.07
C LEU A 61 -7.33 14.89 -5.79
N LEU A 62 -7.86 16.14 -5.75
CA LEU A 62 -9.22 16.46 -6.19
C LEU A 62 -9.26 17.20 -7.52
N GLU A 63 -8.28 18.06 -7.81
CA GLU A 63 -8.28 18.87 -9.04
C GLU A 63 -7.86 18.02 -10.24
N THR A 64 -8.60 18.16 -11.33
CA THR A 64 -8.45 17.32 -12.54
C THR A 64 -7.13 17.52 -13.27
N GLU A 65 -6.51 18.68 -13.13
CA GLU A 65 -5.21 18.98 -13.73
C GLU A 65 -4.08 18.05 -13.21
N PHE A 66 -4.25 17.49 -12.01
CA PHE A 66 -3.32 16.53 -11.40
C PHE A 66 -3.71 15.06 -11.66
N ASP A 67 -4.66 14.77 -12.53
CA ASP A 67 -5.09 13.38 -12.77
C ASP A 67 -4.08 12.57 -13.58
N ASN A 68 -3.14 13.21 -14.27
CA ASN A 68 -2.18 12.51 -15.09
C ASN A 68 -1.05 11.84 -14.31
N ARG A 69 -0.46 10.83 -14.93
CA ARG A 69 0.69 10.04 -14.43
C ARG A 69 1.94 10.39 -15.21
N PRO A 70 3.10 10.47 -14.59
CA PRO A 70 4.35 10.75 -15.30
C PRO A 70 4.66 9.65 -16.31
N ILE A 71 5.12 10.05 -17.50
CA ILE A 71 5.62 9.15 -18.54
C ILE A 71 7.14 9.22 -18.51
N ASN A 72 7.75 8.56 -17.55
CA ASN A 72 9.19 8.52 -17.37
C ASN A 72 9.73 7.08 -17.42
N PHE A 73 11.03 6.93 -17.33
CA PHE A 73 11.71 5.64 -17.36
C PHE A 73 11.13 4.65 -16.33
N PHE A 74 10.85 5.09 -15.11
CA PHE A 74 10.33 4.21 -14.06
C PHE A 74 8.89 3.78 -14.32
N ALA A 75 8.06 4.66 -14.83
CA ALA A 75 6.70 4.32 -15.23
C ALA A 75 6.71 3.25 -16.34
N LYS A 76 7.56 3.44 -17.38
CA LYS A 76 7.75 2.46 -18.44
C LYS A 76 8.26 1.12 -17.92
N LEU A 77 9.27 1.13 -17.04
CA LEU A 77 9.82 -0.08 -16.44
C LEU A 77 8.77 -0.85 -15.63
N ARG A 78 7.91 -0.13 -14.90
CA ARG A 78 6.76 -0.74 -14.19
C ARG A 78 5.70 -1.31 -15.11
N CYS A 79 5.54 -0.75 -16.30
CA CYS A 79 4.60 -1.18 -17.33
C CYS A 79 5.23 -2.13 -18.38
N PHE A 80 6.31 -2.83 -18.03
CA PHE A 80 7.02 -3.77 -18.92
C PHE A 80 7.48 -3.12 -20.23
N GLY A 81 7.99 -1.90 -20.15
CA GLY A 81 8.45 -1.12 -21.30
C GLY A 81 7.35 -0.43 -22.11
N LYS A 82 6.07 -0.60 -21.73
CA LYS A 82 4.92 0.02 -22.41
C LYS A 82 4.59 1.38 -21.80
N GLU A 83 3.98 2.25 -22.60
CA GLU A 83 3.47 3.55 -22.16
C GLU A 83 1.95 3.56 -22.20
N ASN A 84 1.35 4.38 -21.32
CA ASN A 84 -0.08 4.68 -21.33
C ASN A 84 -0.98 3.43 -21.32
N VAL A 85 -0.66 2.44 -20.48
CA VAL A 85 -1.38 1.16 -20.39
C VAL A 85 -1.88 0.87 -18.97
N GLY A 86 -2.91 0.04 -18.85
CA GLY A 86 -3.51 -0.36 -17.57
C GLY A 86 -4.39 0.74 -16.97
N ILE A 87 -4.49 0.76 -15.64
CA ILE A 87 -5.25 1.75 -14.85
C ILE A 87 -4.29 2.63 -14.04
N THR A 88 -3.18 2.07 -13.59
CA THR A 88 -2.26 2.76 -12.68
C THR A 88 -1.48 3.87 -13.37
N PHE A 89 -0.96 3.64 -14.58
CA PHE A 89 -0.11 4.57 -15.32
C PHE A 89 -0.71 5.08 -16.64
N ALA A 90 -1.93 4.69 -16.98
CA ALA A 90 -2.62 5.25 -18.13
C ALA A 90 -3.14 6.68 -17.85
N ASN A 91 -3.23 7.49 -18.92
CA ASN A 91 -3.65 8.88 -18.90
C ASN A 91 -4.84 9.12 -19.83
N GLY A 92 -5.50 10.27 -19.65
CA GLY A 92 -6.51 10.80 -20.56
C GLY A 92 -7.68 9.84 -20.83
N PRO A 93 -8.17 9.80 -22.09
CA PRO A 93 -9.31 8.95 -22.48
C PRO A 93 -9.07 7.46 -22.26
N ILE A 94 -7.86 6.95 -22.53
CA ILE A 94 -7.49 5.54 -22.36
C ILE A 94 -7.63 5.11 -20.89
N TRP A 95 -7.16 5.94 -19.97
CA TRP A 95 -7.35 5.69 -18.54
C TRP A 95 -8.82 5.66 -18.13
N LYS A 96 -9.62 6.62 -18.61
CA LYS A 96 -11.05 6.68 -18.31
C LYS A 96 -11.76 5.41 -18.79
N GLU A 97 -11.50 5.01 -20.02
CA GLU A 97 -12.07 3.80 -20.62
C GLU A 97 -11.67 2.53 -19.86
N HIS A 98 -10.38 2.32 -19.62
CA HIS A 98 -9.89 1.15 -18.90
C HIS A 98 -10.44 1.08 -17.48
N ARG A 99 -10.48 2.22 -16.76
CA ARG A 99 -11.01 2.26 -15.40
C ARG A 99 -12.51 2.00 -15.37
N GLN A 100 -13.29 2.62 -16.27
CA GLN A 100 -14.74 2.41 -16.36
C GLN A 100 -15.07 0.96 -16.71
N PHE A 101 -14.37 0.41 -17.72
CA PHE A 101 -14.51 -0.98 -18.12
C PHE A 101 -14.24 -1.92 -16.94
N ALA A 102 -13.11 -1.77 -16.26
CA ALA A 102 -12.71 -2.63 -15.17
C ALA A 102 -13.69 -2.56 -13.99
N VAL A 103 -14.02 -1.35 -13.51
CA VAL A 103 -14.93 -1.17 -12.38
C VAL A 103 -16.33 -1.67 -12.70
N LYS A 104 -16.85 -1.42 -13.92
CA LYS A 104 -18.15 -1.91 -14.37
C LYS A 104 -18.20 -3.43 -14.39
N ASN A 105 -17.21 -4.08 -15.00
CA ASN A 105 -17.19 -5.54 -15.09
C ASN A 105 -17.00 -6.22 -13.74
N LEU A 106 -16.11 -5.71 -12.88
CA LEU A 106 -15.97 -6.21 -11.51
C LEU A 106 -17.29 -6.11 -10.73
N LYS A 107 -18.01 -4.97 -10.82
CA LYS A 107 -19.33 -4.83 -10.18
C LYS A 107 -20.36 -5.81 -10.72
N ASN A 108 -20.34 -6.08 -12.02
CA ASN A 108 -21.27 -7.03 -12.66
C ASN A 108 -21.07 -8.47 -12.15
N VAL A 109 -19.84 -8.86 -11.88
CA VAL A 109 -19.53 -10.19 -11.31
C VAL A 109 -19.61 -10.23 -9.77
N GLY A 110 -20.11 -9.17 -9.14
CA GLY A 110 -20.40 -9.15 -7.70
C GLY A 110 -19.29 -8.59 -6.81
N PHE A 111 -18.30 -7.91 -7.39
CA PHE A 111 -17.28 -7.19 -6.61
C PHE A 111 -17.90 -6.07 -5.76
N GLY A 112 -17.57 -6.03 -4.46
CA GLY A 112 -18.17 -5.11 -3.49
C GLY A 112 -19.60 -5.47 -3.07
N LYS A 113 -20.06 -6.70 -3.33
CA LYS A 113 -21.38 -7.24 -2.94
C LYS A 113 -21.22 -8.52 -2.14
N SER A 114 -22.34 -9.10 -1.67
CA SER A 114 -22.37 -10.33 -0.87
C SER A 114 -21.64 -11.52 -1.50
N LEU A 115 -21.56 -11.57 -2.85
CA LEU A 115 -20.80 -12.62 -3.52
C LEU A 115 -19.30 -12.53 -3.24
N MET A 116 -18.75 -11.31 -3.15
CA MET A 116 -17.36 -11.09 -2.77
C MET A 116 -17.10 -11.53 -1.32
N GLU A 117 -18.03 -11.25 -0.42
CA GLU A 117 -17.92 -11.68 0.98
C GLU A 117 -17.89 -13.22 1.10
N LYS A 118 -18.70 -13.94 0.30
CA LYS A 118 -18.66 -15.41 0.26
C LYS A 118 -17.29 -15.94 -0.19
N GLU A 119 -16.65 -15.31 -1.17
CA GLU A 119 -15.30 -15.71 -1.59
C GLU A 119 -14.27 -15.44 -0.49
N ILE A 120 -14.36 -14.30 0.20
CA ILE A 120 -13.50 -13.99 1.35
C ILE A 120 -13.73 -15.01 2.47
N GLN A 121 -14.99 -15.35 2.78
CA GLN A 121 -15.31 -16.38 3.78
C GLN A 121 -14.76 -17.76 3.41
N SER A 122 -14.78 -18.13 2.13
CA SER A 122 -14.14 -19.36 1.66
C SER A 122 -12.64 -19.38 1.98
N GLN A 123 -11.93 -18.28 1.71
CA GLN A 123 -10.52 -18.18 2.08
C GLN A 123 -10.31 -18.15 3.60
N LEU A 124 -11.18 -17.51 4.36
CA LEU A 124 -11.14 -17.53 5.83
C LEU A 124 -11.29 -18.95 6.40
N ILE A 125 -12.20 -19.76 5.85
CA ILE A 125 -12.35 -21.18 6.22
C ILE A 125 -11.03 -21.93 5.98
N ARG A 126 -10.41 -21.73 4.80
CA ARG A 126 -9.10 -22.32 4.49
C ARG A 126 -8.03 -21.90 5.51
N ILE A 127 -7.91 -20.61 5.79
CA ILE A 127 -6.95 -20.06 6.77
C ILE A 127 -7.18 -20.70 8.15
N THR A 128 -8.41 -20.66 8.65
CA THR A 128 -8.73 -21.17 9.99
C THR A 128 -8.53 -22.67 10.11
N ASN A 129 -8.75 -23.45 9.06
CA ASN A 129 -8.44 -24.89 9.05
C ASN A 129 -6.92 -25.13 9.10
N LEU A 130 -6.13 -24.39 8.33
CA LEU A 130 -4.67 -24.48 8.39
C LEU A 130 -4.12 -24.11 9.78
N ILE A 131 -4.64 -23.07 10.41
CA ILE A 131 -4.29 -22.72 11.80
C ILE A 131 -4.61 -23.87 12.76
N LYS A 132 -5.81 -24.49 12.64
CA LYS A 132 -6.19 -25.66 13.46
C LYS A 132 -5.25 -26.84 13.25
N MET A 133 -4.84 -27.11 12.01
CA MET A 133 -3.91 -28.20 11.71
C MET A 133 -2.52 -28.00 12.32
N HIS A 134 -2.09 -26.76 12.53
CA HIS A 134 -0.85 -26.43 13.26
C HIS A 134 -0.94 -26.70 14.77
N ASN A 135 -2.13 -26.98 15.28
CA ASN A 135 -2.37 -27.45 16.66
C ASN A 135 -1.68 -26.59 17.75
N GLY A 136 -1.67 -25.28 17.57
CA GLY A 136 -1.03 -24.34 18.51
C GLY A 136 0.46 -24.12 18.28
N GLU A 137 1.09 -24.84 17.37
CA GLU A 137 2.48 -24.59 16.99
C GLU A 137 2.65 -23.20 16.37
N PRO A 138 3.79 -22.53 16.61
CA PRO A 138 4.07 -21.21 16.08
C PRO A 138 4.06 -21.17 14.54
N MET A 139 3.36 -20.20 13.95
CA MET A 139 3.27 -20.07 12.50
C MET A 139 3.30 -18.61 12.04
N SER A 140 3.68 -18.39 10.77
CA SER A 140 3.61 -17.09 10.11
C SER A 140 2.32 -16.98 9.29
N MET A 141 1.61 -15.86 9.43
CA MET A 141 0.39 -15.59 8.66
C MET A 141 0.66 -14.95 7.29
N ARG A 142 1.86 -14.43 7.07
CA ARG A 142 2.21 -13.62 5.88
C ARG A 142 1.82 -14.27 4.56
N THR A 143 2.29 -15.48 4.32
CA THR A 143 2.05 -16.20 3.07
C THR A 143 0.57 -16.55 2.93
N LEU A 144 -0.07 -17.01 3.98
CA LEU A 144 -1.49 -17.38 3.96
C LEU A 144 -2.40 -16.19 3.64
N LEU A 145 -2.14 -15.03 4.23
CA LEU A 145 -2.90 -13.81 3.95
C LEU A 145 -2.70 -13.34 2.50
N ALA A 146 -1.45 -13.35 2.01
CA ALA A 146 -1.15 -12.98 0.63
C ALA A 146 -1.82 -13.95 -0.38
N GLU A 147 -1.76 -15.26 -0.13
CA GLU A 147 -2.45 -16.27 -0.94
C GLU A 147 -3.96 -16.06 -0.96
N ALA A 148 -4.57 -15.78 0.21
CA ALA A 148 -6.01 -15.60 0.31
C ALA A 148 -6.50 -14.38 -0.48
N VAL A 149 -5.83 -13.23 -0.33
CA VAL A 149 -6.17 -12.02 -1.12
C VAL A 149 -6.03 -12.29 -2.61
N MET A 150 -4.92 -12.93 -3.01
CA MET A 150 -4.66 -13.23 -4.42
C MET A 150 -5.66 -14.22 -5.01
N ASN A 151 -6.11 -15.22 -4.26
CA ASN A 151 -7.14 -16.14 -4.71
C ASN A 151 -8.47 -15.42 -4.97
N VAL A 152 -8.88 -14.51 -4.07
CA VAL A 152 -10.08 -13.70 -4.28
C VAL A 152 -9.94 -12.86 -5.55
N LEU A 153 -8.83 -12.13 -5.70
CA LEU A 153 -8.58 -11.29 -6.86
C LEU A 153 -8.52 -12.10 -8.15
N TRP A 154 -7.82 -13.24 -8.14
CA TRP A 154 -7.67 -14.10 -9.31
C TRP A 154 -9.02 -14.62 -9.79
N LYS A 155 -9.88 -15.09 -8.88
CA LYS A 155 -11.21 -15.56 -9.22
C LYS A 155 -12.07 -14.49 -9.89
N TYR A 156 -11.98 -13.23 -9.42
CA TYR A 156 -12.71 -12.12 -10.03
C TYR A 156 -12.18 -11.71 -11.41
N VAL A 157 -10.90 -11.93 -11.67
CA VAL A 157 -10.24 -11.52 -12.90
C VAL A 157 -10.23 -12.63 -13.93
N ALA A 158 -9.94 -13.86 -13.53
CA ALA A 158 -9.79 -15.01 -14.41
C ALA A 158 -11.01 -15.96 -14.43
N GLY A 159 -11.93 -15.82 -13.47
CA GLY A 159 -13.12 -16.68 -13.35
C GLY A 159 -12.85 -18.08 -12.79
N GLU A 160 -11.59 -18.44 -12.58
CA GLU A 160 -11.17 -19.76 -12.09
C GLU A 160 -10.19 -19.63 -10.92
N GLN A 161 -9.83 -20.75 -10.31
CA GLN A 161 -8.79 -20.79 -9.28
C GLN A 161 -7.41 -21.00 -9.92
N ILE A 162 -6.42 -20.27 -9.41
CA ILE A 162 -5.02 -20.47 -9.82
C ILE A 162 -4.43 -21.69 -9.09
N LYS A 163 -3.55 -22.43 -9.75
CA LYS A 163 -2.80 -23.52 -9.12
C LYS A 163 -1.90 -22.96 -8.02
N GLU A 164 -1.88 -23.59 -6.85
CA GLU A 164 -1.21 -23.11 -5.64
C GLU A 164 0.28 -22.81 -5.86
N GLU A 165 0.99 -23.67 -6.59
CA GLU A 165 2.39 -23.48 -6.92
C GLU A 165 2.62 -22.20 -7.74
N LYS A 166 1.80 -21.97 -8.78
CA LYS A 166 1.85 -20.76 -9.59
C LYS A 166 1.50 -19.52 -8.77
N LEU A 167 0.55 -19.61 -7.86
CA LEU A 167 0.14 -18.53 -6.98
C LEU A 167 1.29 -18.11 -6.06
N ARG A 168 1.93 -19.06 -5.37
CA ARG A 168 3.08 -18.80 -4.50
C ARG A 168 4.24 -18.17 -5.25
N HIS A 169 4.55 -18.69 -6.42
CA HIS A 169 5.60 -18.12 -7.27
C HIS A 169 5.29 -16.67 -7.68
N LEU A 170 4.04 -16.39 -8.06
CA LEU A 170 3.62 -15.04 -8.44
C LEU A 170 3.68 -14.05 -7.27
N ILE A 171 3.25 -14.46 -6.07
CA ILE A 171 3.34 -13.64 -4.85
C ILE A 171 4.82 -13.30 -4.54
N GLU A 172 5.70 -14.28 -4.65
CA GLU A 172 7.13 -14.06 -4.43
C GLU A 172 7.73 -13.11 -5.47
N LEU A 173 7.37 -13.24 -6.73
CA LEU A 173 7.79 -12.31 -7.78
C LEU A 173 7.29 -10.87 -7.51
N PHE A 174 6.06 -10.69 -7.04
CA PHE A 174 5.54 -9.37 -6.66
C PHE A 174 6.30 -8.78 -5.47
N ARG A 175 6.64 -9.61 -4.48
CA ARG A 175 7.44 -9.19 -3.32
C ARG A 175 8.84 -8.74 -3.74
N GLN A 176 9.54 -9.54 -4.53
CA GLN A 176 10.86 -9.20 -5.07
C GLN A 176 10.81 -7.93 -5.92
N ARG A 177 9.78 -7.81 -6.75
CA ARG A 177 9.56 -6.63 -7.57
C ARG A 177 9.34 -5.37 -6.73
N SER A 178 8.50 -5.46 -5.69
CA SER A 178 8.25 -4.34 -4.78
C SER A 178 9.55 -3.87 -4.10
N ASN A 179 10.38 -4.80 -3.66
CA ASN A 179 11.67 -4.50 -3.05
C ASN A 179 12.67 -3.88 -4.05
N ALA A 180 12.71 -4.41 -5.28
CA ALA A 180 13.60 -3.90 -6.32
C ALA A 180 13.23 -2.48 -6.81
N PHE A 181 11.93 -2.14 -6.75
CA PHE A 181 11.44 -0.78 -7.01
C PHE A 181 11.50 0.13 -5.78
N SER A 182 12.11 -0.31 -4.68
CA SER A 182 12.26 0.54 -3.50
C SER A 182 12.90 1.88 -3.90
N MET A 183 12.18 2.95 -3.63
CA MET A 183 12.64 4.31 -3.93
C MET A 183 13.74 4.78 -2.98
N ALA A 184 14.24 3.91 -2.09
CA ALA A 184 15.22 4.25 -1.05
C ALA A 184 16.65 4.48 -1.59
N GLY A 185 16.83 4.69 -2.91
CA GLY A 185 18.08 5.16 -3.44
C GLY A 185 19.03 4.08 -4.00
N GLY A 186 18.52 3.19 -4.83
CA GLY A 186 19.41 2.34 -5.65
C GLY A 186 20.12 3.14 -6.76
N LEU A 187 21.24 2.62 -7.27
CA LEU A 187 22.01 3.22 -8.36
C LEU A 187 21.12 3.57 -9.58
N LEU A 188 20.12 2.74 -9.86
CA LEU A 188 19.17 2.97 -10.94
C LEU A 188 18.33 4.24 -10.75
N ASN A 189 17.98 4.59 -9.50
CA ASN A 189 17.23 5.80 -9.18
C ASN A 189 18.09 7.06 -9.24
N GLN A 190 19.36 6.93 -8.87
CA GLN A 190 20.31 8.06 -8.86
C GLN A 190 20.82 8.39 -10.26
N ALA A 191 21.07 7.37 -11.07
CA ALA A 191 21.65 7.48 -12.39
C ALA A 191 21.00 6.45 -13.34
N PRO A 192 19.80 6.70 -13.89
CA PRO A 192 19.08 5.74 -14.74
C PRO A 192 19.89 5.25 -15.96
N TRP A 193 20.87 6.03 -16.41
CA TRP A 193 21.78 5.65 -17.49
C TRP A 193 22.74 4.51 -17.10
N CYS A 194 22.98 4.27 -15.81
CA CYS A 194 23.80 3.14 -15.33
C CYS A 194 23.24 1.77 -15.78
N ARG A 195 21.97 1.66 -16.14
CA ARG A 195 21.38 0.44 -16.69
C ARG A 195 22.07 -0.05 -17.97
N PHE A 196 22.71 0.83 -18.70
CA PHE A 196 23.44 0.49 -19.93
C PHE A 196 24.86 -0.01 -19.66
N LEU A 197 25.53 0.51 -18.63
CA LEU A 197 26.90 0.18 -18.29
C LEU A 197 27.04 -0.88 -17.20
N LEU A 198 26.11 -0.84 -16.20
CA LEU A 198 26.14 -1.68 -15.01
C LEU A 198 24.75 -2.27 -14.72
N PRO A 199 24.14 -3.04 -15.62
CA PRO A 199 22.77 -3.52 -15.49
C PRO A 199 22.54 -4.38 -14.25
N GLU A 200 23.51 -5.20 -13.85
CA GLU A 200 23.42 -6.04 -12.65
C GLU A 200 23.48 -5.20 -11.36
N LEU A 201 24.52 -4.35 -11.24
CA LEU A 201 24.72 -3.50 -10.06
C LEU A 201 23.61 -2.46 -9.86
N SER A 202 23.01 -1.98 -10.95
CA SER A 202 21.89 -1.06 -10.89
C SER A 202 20.56 -1.72 -10.47
N GLY A 203 20.48 -3.05 -10.49
CA GLY A 203 19.25 -3.80 -10.29
C GLY A 203 18.34 -3.89 -11.53
N TYR A 204 18.74 -3.32 -12.65
CA TYR A 204 17.95 -3.30 -13.89
C TYR A 204 17.70 -4.70 -14.46
N SER A 205 18.76 -5.54 -14.52
CA SER A 205 18.62 -6.93 -14.96
C SER A 205 17.67 -7.73 -14.08
N LEU A 206 17.75 -7.56 -12.77
CA LEU A 206 16.83 -8.24 -11.83
C LEU A 206 15.37 -7.86 -12.08
N ILE A 207 15.10 -6.56 -12.23
CA ILE A 207 13.73 -6.07 -12.49
C ILE A 207 13.21 -6.61 -13.82
N ASN A 208 14.03 -6.61 -14.87
CA ASN A 208 13.64 -7.14 -16.18
C ASN A 208 13.38 -8.66 -16.13
N LYS A 209 14.22 -9.42 -15.44
CA LYS A 209 14.00 -10.86 -15.22
C LYS A 209 12.69 -11.12 -14.52
N ILE A 210 12.40 -10.43 -13.41
CA ILE A 210 11.13 -10.54 -12.68
C ILE A 210 9.95 -10.17 -13.57
N ASN A 211 10.04 -9.05 -14.31
CA ASN A 211 9.01 -8.63 -15.23
C ASN A 211 8.73 -9.68 -16.31
N LEU A 212 9.77 -10.30 -16.89
CA LEU A 212 9.62 -11.36 -17.88
C LEU A 212 8.92 -12.60 -17.30
N GLU A 213 9.29 -13.03 -16.11
CA GLU A 213 8.65 -14.18 -15.44
C GLU A 213 7.19 -13.89 -15.11
N ILE A 214 6.87 -12.71 -14.58
CA ILE A 214 5.48 -12.29 -14.35
C ILE A 214 4.70 -12.32 -15.66
N SER A 215 5.25 -11.78 -16.75
CA SER A 215 4.59 -11.75 -18.05
C SER A 215 4.25 -13.16 -18.57
N LYS A 216 5.14 -14.14 -18.38
CA LYS A 216 4.88 -15.53 -18.76
C LYS A 216 3.71 -16.17 -17.99
N ILE A 217 3.58 -15.84 -16.70
CA ILE A 217 2.49 -16.37 -15.87
C ILE A 217 1.15 -15.75 -16.23
N ILE A 218 1.15 -14.45 -16.60
CA ILE A 218 -0.04 -13.65 -16.86
C ILE A 218 -0.23 -13.38 -18.36
N GLU A 219 0.37 -14.16 -19.22
CA GLU A 219 0.38 -13.97 -20.69
C GLU A 219 -1.02 -13.85 -21.31
N GLN A 220 -2.03 -14.40 -20.66
CA GLN A 220 -3.44 -14.31 -21.04
C GLN A 220 -4.20 -13.14 -20.39
N LEU A 221 -3.61 -12.42 -19.45
CA LEU A 221 -4.25 -11.36 -18.70
C LEU A 221 -3.73 -9.98 -19.12
N LYS A 222 -4.65 -9.10 -19.52
CA LYS A 222 -4.34 -7.72 -19.93
C LYS A 222 -3.77 -6.90 -18.77
N MET A 223 -3.03 -5.82 -19.07
CA MET A 223 -2.39 -4.91 -18.08
C MET A 223 -3.30 -4.39 -16.96
N VAL A 224 -4.61 -4.25 -17.25
CA VAL A 224 -5.61 -3.88 -16.25
C VAL A 224 -5.67 -4.90 -15.11
N CYS A 225 -5.66 -6.19 -15.45
CA CYS A 225 -5.71 -7.29 -14.47
C CYS A 225 -4.43 -7.33 -13.63
N LEU A 226 -3.29 -7.11 -14.26
CA LEU A 226 -2.01 -7.03 -13.59
C LEU A 226 -1.96 -5.88 -12.55
N ASP A 227 -2.54 -4.72 -12.90
CA ASP A 227 -2.65 -3.59 -11.97
C ASP A 227 -3.43 -3.98 -10.69
N PHE A 228 -4.52 -4.75 -10.82
CA PHE A 228 -5.27 -5.25 -9.66
C PHE A 228 -4.46 -6.22 -8.81
N PHE A 229 -3.71 -7.14 -9.42
CA PHE A 229 -2.89 -8.09 -8.69
C PHE A 229 -1.74 -7.42 -7.95
N ILE A 230 -0.99 -6.54 -8.62
CA ILE A 230 0.14 -5.81 -8.01
C ILE A 230 -0.36 -4.90 -6.88
N ALA A 231 -1.45 -4.15 -7.12
CA ALA A 231 -1.95 -3.21 -6.13
C ALA A 231 -2.65 -3.91 -4.95
N GLY A 232 -3.41 -4.97 -5.21
CA GLY A 232 -4.29 -5.57 -4.21
C GLY A 232 -3.62 -6.60 -3.32
N SER A 233 -2.53 -7.27 -3.76
CA SER A 233 -1.94 -8.37 -2.99
C SER A 233 -1.30 -7.90 -1.69
N GLN A 234 -0.30 -7.03 -1.76
CA GLN A 234 0.51 -6.64 -0.60
C GLN A 234 -0.17 -5.60 0.31
N THR A 235 -0.92 -4.66 -0.26
CA THR A 235 -1.57 -3.63 0.54
C THR A 235 -2.55 -4.22 1.55
N THR A 236 -3.41 -5.13 1.09
CA THR A 236 -4.44 -5.74 1.91
C THR A 236 -3.88 -6.78 2.88
N SER A 237 -2.95 -7.64 2.43
CA SER A 237 -2.32 -8.64 3.30
C SER A 237 -1.47 -7.99 4.39
N ASN A 238 -0.65 -6.98 4.08
CA ASN A 238 0.14 -6.26 5.08
C ASN A 238 -0.73 -5.58 6.14
N THR A 239 -1.85 -4.96 5.73
CA THR A 239 -2.78 -4.34 6.70
C THR A 239 -3.35 -5.37 7.66
N THR A 240 -3.77 -6.54 7.14
CA THR A 240 -4.29 -7.63 7.98
C THR A 240 -3.20 -8.20 8.88
N GLU A 241 -1.97 -8.35 8.37
CA GLU A 241 -0.83 -8.83 9.14
C GLU A 241 -0.45 -7.85 10.26
N PHE A 242 -0.47 -6.53 10.01
CA PHE A 242 -0.29 -5.52 11.07
C PHE A 242 -1.40 -5.59 12.12
N ALA A 243 -2.65 -5.84 11.71
CA ALA A 243 -3.74 -6.00 12.67
C ALA A 243 -3.50 -7.20 13.60
N LEU A 244 -3.07 -8.34 13.07
CA LEU A 244 -2.72 -9.52 13.89
C LEU A 244 -1.50 -9.25 14.79
N LEU A 245 -0.46 -8.60 14.26
CA LEU A 245 0.75 -8.26 15.02
C LEU A 245 0.43 -7.30 16.19
N ARG A 246 -0.39 -6.30 15.94
CA ARG A 246 -0.77 -5.33 16.99
C ARG A 246 -1.66 -5.96 18.05
N ALA A 247 -2.58 -6.86 17.68
CA ALA A 247 -3.37 -7.63 18.63
C ALA A 247 -2.49 -8.58 19.47
N LEU A 248 -1.47 -9.20 18.87
CA LEU A 248 -0.46 -9.99 19.58
C LEU A 248 0.27 -9.18 20.64
N LYS A 249 0.69 -7.96 20.30
CA LYS A 249 1.47 -7.07 21.20
C LYS A 249 0.64 -6.42 22.31
N SER A 250 -0.67 -6.39 22.19
CA SER A 250 -1.59 -5.66 23.08
C SER A 250 -2.69 -6.60 23.58
N PRO A 251 -2.41 -7.45 24.57
CA PRO A 251 -3.40 -8.38 25.10
C PRO A 251 -4.69 -7.70 25.57
N GLU A 252 -4.61 -6.49 26.11
CA GLU A 252 -5.75 -5.70 26.55
C GLU A 252 -6.67 -5.29 25.37
N ILE A 253 -6.09 -5.00 24.20
CA ILE A 253 -6.84 -4.74 22.97
C ILE A 253 -7.50 -6.03 22.47
N GLN A 254 -6.76 -7.13 22.52
CA GLN A 254 -7.25 -8.44 22.12
C GLN A 254 -8.45 -8.87 22.96
N GLU A 255 -8.43 -8.65 24.28
CA GLU A 255 -9.59 -8.91 25.16
C GLU A 255 -10.78 -8.05 24.77
N LYS A 256 -10.62 -6.74 24.62
CA LYS A 256 -11.72 -5.84 24.18
C LYS A 256 -12.38 -6.31 22.87
N ILE A 257 -11.54 -6.77 21.91
CA ILE A 257 -12.06 -7.33 20.64
C ILE A 257 -12.83 -8.62 20.91
N HIS A 258 -12.34 -9.49 21.77
CA HIS A 258 -12.99 -10.75 22.11
C HIS A 258 -14.34 -10.54 22.86
N ASP A 259 -14.40 -9.55 23.74
CA ASP A 259 -15.63 -9.20 24.47
C ASP A 259 -16.72 -8.63 23.54
N GLU A 260 -16.29 -7.98 22.45
CA GLU A 260 -17.21 -7.35 21.50
C GLU A 260 -17.70 -8.30 20.39
N ILE A 261 -17.01 -9.41 20.15
CA ILE A 261 -17.22 -10.28 18.97
C ILE A 261 -18.66 -10.79 18.83
N ASP A 262 -19.36 -10.97 19.95
CA ASP A 262 -20.72 -11.49 19.99
C ASP A 262 -21.78 -10.38 20.08
N THR A 263 -21.38 -9.12 19.94
CA THR A 263 -22.22 -7.92 20.06
C THR A 263 -22.08 -6.97 18.86
N VAL A 264 -22.00 -5.67 19.11
CA VAL A 264 -21.84 -4.65 18.07
C VAL A 264 -20.39 -4.27 17.90
N LEU A 265 -19.79 -4.56 16.75
CA LEU A 265 -18.35 -4.47 16.45
C LEU A 265 -17.85 -3.03 16.23
N VAL A 266 -18.08 -2.12 17.18
CA VAL A 266 -17.64 -0.72 17.10
C VAL A 266 -16.16 -0.60 17.37
N TYR A 267 -15.68 -1.18 18.48
CA TYR A 267 -14.27 -1.12 18.86
C TYR A 267 -13.38 -1.85 17.86
N THR A 268 -13.79 -3.02 17.40
CA THR A 268 -13.07 -3.77 16.35
C THR A 268 -12.97 -2.99 15.05
N SER A 269 -14.04 -2.31 14.65
CA SER A 269 -14.04 -1.43 13.48
C SER A 269 -13.11 -0.24 13.67
N ALA A 270 -13.16 0.41 14.83
CA ALA A 270 -12.28 1.51 15.21
C ALA A 270 -10.79 1.07 15.25
N TYR A 271 -10.52 -0.12 15.78
CA TYR A 271 -9.19 -0.73 15.78
C TYR A 271 -8.63 -0.88 14.36
N LEU A 272 -9.41 -1.41 13.42
CA LEU A 272 -8.97 -1.59 12.04
C LEU A 272 -8.76 -0.25 11.31
N LEU A 273 -9.53 0.79 11.62
CA LEU A 273 -9.28 2.14 11.13
C LEU A 273 -7.97 2.72 11.69
N GLU A 274 -7.70 2.49 12.98
CA GLU A 274 -6.45 2.94 13.60
C GLU A 274 -5.23 2.18 13.04
N ILE A 275 -5.33 0.89 12.73
CA ILE A 275 -4.29 0.14 12.00
C ILE A 275 -3.96 0.84 10.67
N GLN A 276 -4.97 1.22 9.90
CA GLN A 276 -4.76 1.86 8.59
C GLN A 276 -4.17 3.27 8.72
N ARG A 277 -4.55 4.01 9.77
CA ARG A 277 -3.94 5.31 10.09
C ARG A 277 -2.50 5.16 10.55
N TYR A 278 -2.28 4.35 11.58
CA TYR A 278 -1.01 4.29 12.32
C TYR A 278 0.14 3.77 11.46
N TYR A 279 -0.08 2.70 10.70
CA TYR A 279 0.96 2.09 9.87
C TYR A 279 1.10 2.69 8.47
N ALA A 280 0.16 3.51 8.02
CA ALA A 280 0.24 4.21 6.73
C ALA A 280 0.77 3.33 5.60
N ILE A 281 0.09 2.23 5.28
CA ILE A 281 0.55 1.17 4.35
C ILE A 281 1.06 1.73 3.02
N ALA A 282 0.39 2.74 2.48
CA ALA A 282 0.85 3.52 1.33
C ALA A 282 1.28 4.91 1.79
N PRO A 283 2.55 5.11 2.22
CA PRO A 283 3.00 6.38 2.75
C PRO A 283 2.96 7.51 1.73
N LEU A 284 3.13 7.17 0.45
CA LEU A 284 2.98 8.09 -0.67
C LEU A 284 1.86 7.57 -1.59
N ALA A 285 0.98 8.46 -2.03
CA ALA A 285 0.06 8.12 -3.12
C ALA A 285 0.80 7.95 -4.44
N GLY A 286 0.17 7.26 -5.39
CA GLY A 286 0.76 7.08 -6.71
C GLY A 286 1.07 8.43 -7.40
N PRO A 287 2.23 8.55 -8.07
CA PRO A 287 2.74 9.81 -8.60
C PRO A 287 1.75 10.48 -9.55
N ARG A 288 1.76 11.81 -9.57
CA ARG A 288 0.99 12.65 -10.48
C ARG A 288 1.92 13.45 -11.38
N THR A 289 1.38 14.05 -12.41
CA THR A 289 2.05 15.05 -13.24
C THR A 289 1.05 16.07 -13.77
N VAL A 290 1.54 17.20 -14.20
CA VAL A 290 0.75 18.28 -14.81
C VAL A 290 1.21 18.53 -16.25
N GLU A 291 0.27 18.87 -17.13
CA GLU A 291 0.55 19.15 -18.57
C GLU A 291 0.88 20.63 -18.83
N GLN A 292 0.59 21.49 -17.87
CA GLN A 292 0.87 22.92 -17.90
C GLN A 292 1.48 23.35 -16.57
N ASP A 293 2.16 24.49 -16.55
CA ASP A 293 2.62 25.09 -15.33
C ASP A 293 1.43 25.40 -14.42
N THR A 294 1.51 25.02 -13.16
CA THR A 294 0.44 25.21 -12.18
C THR A 294 1.00 25.75 -10.86
N ILE A 295 0.12 26.09 -9.93
CA ILE A 295 0.50 26.65 -8.63
C ILE A 295 0.04 25.74 -7.51
N ILE A 296 0.97 25.38 -6.62
CA ILE A 296 0.69 24.70 -5.35
C ILE A 296 1.28 25.56 -4.22
N ASP A 297 0.44 26.00 -3.31
CA ASP A 297 0.84 26.79 -2.12
C ASP A 297 1.71 28.02 -2.46
N GLY A 298 1.39 28.71 -3.58
CA GLY A 298 2.14 29.88 -4.06
C GLY A 298 3.40 29.58 -4.88
N TYR A 299 3.82 28.31 -4.97
CA TYR A 299 4.96 27.91 -5.79
C TYR A 299 4.53 27.48 -7.20
N THR A 300 5.27 27.94 -8.21
CA THR A 300 5.08 27.46 -9.57
C THR A 300 5.63 26.03 -9.71
N VAL A 301 4.77 25.11 -10.09
CA VAL A 301 5.10 23.72 -10.44
C VAL A 301 5.16 23.60 -11.94
N PRO A 302 6.36 23.43 -12.56
CA PRO A 302 6.49 23.37 -14.01
C PRO A 302 5.80 22.13 -14.59
N LYS A 303 5.34 22.23 -15.83
CA LYS A 303 4.79 21.11 -16.59
C LYS A 303 5.75 19.91 -16.60
N ASN A 304 5.19 18.72 -16.66
CA ASN A 304 5.90 17.44 -16.63
C ASN A 304 6.65 17.14 -15.32
N SER A 305 6.51 17.97 -14.29
CA SER A 305 7.02 17.62 -12.94
C SER A 305 6.33 16.37 -12.43
N THR A 306 7.08 15.51 -11.76
CA THR A 306 6.53 14.37 -11.00
C THR A 306 6.09 14.85 -9.62
N ILE A 307 4.82 14.75 -9.29
CA ILE A 307 4.27 15.16 -8.00
C ILE A 307 4.02 13.91 -7.15
N LEU A 308 4.66 13.85 -5.98
CA LEU A 308 4.45 12.83 -4.95
C LEU A 308 3.58 13.43 -3.83
N ILE A 309 2.62 12.66 -3.36
CA ILE A 309 1.65 13.10 -2.35
C ILE A 309 1.91 12.33 -1.06
N SER A 310 2.30 13.03 -0.01
CA SER A 310 2.57 12.43 1.30
C SER A 310 1.26 12.15 2.05
N LEU A 311 0.80 10.89 2.03
CA LEU A 311 -0.35 10.47 2.83
C LEU A 311 0.05 10.17 4.28
N ALA A 312 1.26 9.65 4.49
CA ALA A 312 1.74 9.36 5.83
C ALA A 312 1.91 10.61 6.70
N ASP A 313 2.22 11.76 6.09
CA ASP A 313 2.25 13.05 6.77
C ASP A 313 0.90 13.35 7.42
N LEU A 314 -0.18 13.27 6.64
CA LEU A 314 -1.53 13.52 7.15
C LEU A 314 -1.96 12.54 8.23
N GLN A 315 -1.51 11.30 8.15
CA GLN A 315 -1.83 10.28 9.15
C GLN A 315 -1.05 10.45 10.45
N ASN A 316 0.02 11.25 10.42
CA ASN A 316 0.86 11.59 11.57
C ASN A 316 0.80 13.07 11.95
N ASP A 317 -0.13 13.84 11.41
CA ASP A 317 -0.29 15.27 11.71
C ASP A 317 -0.93 15.48 13.09
N PRO A 318 -0.21 16.11 14.05
CA PRO A 318 -0.76 16.41 15.38
C PRO A 318 -1.99 17.33 15.33
N ALA A 319 -2.08 18.22 14.33
CA ALA A 319 -3.23 19.12 14.20
C ALA A 319 -4.52 18.35 13.85
N LEU A 320 -4.40 17.22 13.16
CA LEU A 320 -5.54 16.36 12.78
C LEU A 320 -5.88 15.30 13.83
N TRP A 321 -4.87 14.78 14.54
CA TRP A 321 -5.00 13.59 15.37
C TRP A 321 -4.66 13.81 16.86
N GLY A 322 -4.17 14.99 17.25
CA GLY A 322 -3.69 15.30 18.60
C GLY A 322 -2.37 14.58 18.92
N ASP A 323 -2.45 13.35 19.34
CA ASP A 323 -1.35 12.45 19.66
C ASP A 323 -1.19 11.31 18.63
N PRO A 324 -0.72 11.62 17.39
CA PRO A 324 -0.69 10.65 16.28
C PRO A 324 0.25 9.45 16.53
N HIS A 325 1.23 9.59 17.42
CA HIS A 325 2.19 8.55 17.76
C HIS A 325 1.62 7.49 18.71
N LEU A 326 0.49 7.77 19.36
CA LEU A 326 -0.21 6.80 20.18
C LEU A 326 -1.18 6.00 19.32
N PHE A 327 -1.10 4.68 19.44
CA PHE A 327 -2.09 3.77 18.86
C PHE A 327 -3.35 3.78 19.74
N LYS A 328 -4.42 4.38 19.26
CA LYS A 328 -5.63 4.66 20.06
C LYS A 328 -6.90 4.46 19.22
N PRO A 329 -7.48 3.25 19.19
CA PRO A 329 -8.72 2.98 18.47
C PRO A 329 -9.88 3.90 18.85
N GLU A 330 -9.94 4.32 20.11
CA GLU A 330 -10.98 5.19 20.66
C GLU A 330 -11.12 6.54 19.94
N ARG A 331 -10.09 6.98 19.18
CA ARG A 331 -10.20 8.20 18.33
C ARG A 331 -11.27 8.10 17.24
N PHE A 332 -11.66 6.87 16.88
CA PHE A 332 -12.72 6.57 15.91
C PHE A 332 -14.06 6.24 16.53
N ILE A 333 -14.23 6.47 17.82
CA ILE A 333 -15.48 6.29 18.53
C ILE A 333 -15.96 7.66 19.02
N ASP A 334 -17.23 7.98 18.81
CA ASP A 334 -17.82 9.22 19.30
C ASP A 334 -18.31 9.10 20.75
N GLU A 335 -18.81 10.22 21.31
CA GLU A 335 -19.31 10.28 22.68
C GLU A 335 -20.55 9.39 22.91
N GLN A 336 -21.25 9.01 21.84
CA GLN A 336 -22.41 8.12 21.87
C GLN A 336 -22.03 6.65 21.74
N GLY A 337 -20.73 6.34 21.67
CA GLY A 337 -20.20 4.99 21.50
C GLY A 337 -20.37 4.43 20.08
N SER A 338 -20.62 5.28 19.10
CA SER A 338 -20.76 4.91 17.69
C SER A 338 -19.48 5.15 16.90
N LEU A 339 -19.33 4.45 15.77
CA LEU A 339 -18.16 4.62 14.91
C LEU A 339 -18.16 6.01 14.24
N LYS A 340 -17.15 6.82 14.57
CA LYS A 340 -16.95 8.15 14.02
C LYS A 340 -16.32 8.05 12.63
N ASN A 341 -16.96 8.62 11.64
CA ASN A 341 -16.38 8.72 10.31
C ASN A 341 -15.27 9.78 10.29
N SER A 342 -14.02 9.37 10.07
CA SER A 342 -12.92 10.32 9.99
C SER A 342 -12.78 10.90 8.60
N LYS A 343 -12.97 12.22 8.48
CA LYS A 343 -12.75 12.99 7.26
C LYS A 343 -11.28 13.07 6.85
N HIS A 344 -10.36 12.75 7.77
CA HIS A 344 -8.92 12.90 7.61
C HIS A 344 -8.19 11.59 7.28
N LEU A 345 -8.92 10.49 7.09
CA LEU A 345 -8.33 9.19 6.76
C LEU A 345 -8.23 9.01 5.22
N TYR A 346 -7.10 9.41 4.66
CA TYR A 346 -6.88 9.49 3.21
C TYR A 346 -6.22 8.24 2.58
N HIS A 347 -6.12 7.13 3.30
CA HIS A 347 -5.35 5.94 2.88
C HIS A 347 -5.81 5.31 1.54
N PHE A 348 -7.06 5.52 1.10
CA PHE A 348 -7.54 5.12 -0.24
C PHE A 348 -7.47 6.25 -1.28
N GLY A 349 -6.95 7.41 -0.92
CA GLY A 349 -6.94 8.59 -1.75
C GLY A 349 -8.34 9.19 -1.98
N MET A 350 -8.41 10.21 -2.83
CA MET A 350 -9.64 10.93 -3.19
C MET A 350 -9.69 11.20 -4.69
N GLY A 351 -10.82 11.78 -5.13
CA GLY A 351 -11.01 12.23 -6.52
C GLY A 351 -11.07 11.09 -7.52
N HIS A 352 -10.78 11.41 -8.77
CA HIS A 352 -10.91 10.48 -9.90
C HIS A 352 -9.96 9.28 -9.80
N ARG A 353 -8.80 9.46 -9.22
CA ARG A 353 -7.76 8.43 -9.03
C ARG A 353 -7.83 7.70 -7.70
N ARG A 354 -8.94 7.84 -6.97
CA ARG A 354 -9.21 7.07 -5.74
C ARG A 354 -9.06 5.57 -5.99
N CYS A 355 -8.64 4.83 -4.97
CA CYS A 355 -8.46 3.38 -5.03
C CYS A 355 -9.73 2.67 -5.51
N PRO A 356 -9.66 1.85 -6.57
CA PRO A 356 -10.81 1.09 -7.05
C PRO A 356 -11.08 -0.17 -6.23
N GLY A 357 -10.13 -0.60 -5.40
CA GLY A 357 -10.18 -1.81 -4.58
C GLY A 357 -10.58 -1.57 -3.12
N ASP A 358 -11.05 -0.38 -2.75
CA ASP A 358 -11.35 -0.02 -1.37
C ASP A 358 -12.38 -0.94 -0.71
N SER A 359 -13.42 -1.35 -1.44
CA SER A 359 -14.44 -2.27 -0.94
C SER A 359 -13.87 -3.67 -0.66
N LEU A 360 -13.04 -4.21 -1.56
CA LEU A 360 -12.38 -5.49 -1.32
C LEU A 360 -11.46 -5.42 -0.10
N ALA A 361 -10.62 -4.39 -0.03
CA ALA A 361 -9.67 -4.25 1.07
C ALA A 361 -10.39 -4.17 2.42
N LYS A 362 -11.42 -3.33 2.53
CA LYS A 362 -12.22 -3.19 3.75
C LYS A 362 -12.88 -4.50 4.16
N SER A 363 -13.60 -5.16 3.25
CA SER A 363 -14.28 -6.43 3.55
C SER A 363 -13.28 -7.54 3.87
N PHE A 364 -12.16 -7.63 3.13
CA PHE A 364 -11.15 -8.67 3.38
C PHE A 364 -10.49 -8.50 4.75
N ILE A 365 -10.00 -7.29 5.07
CA ILE A 365 -9.35 -6.99 6.35
C ILE A 365 -10.30 -7.28 7.50
N PHE A 366 -11.52 -6.77 7.40
CA PHE A 366 -12.54 -6.93 8.45
C PHE A 366 -12.90 -8.40 8.67
N LEU A 367 -13.37 -9.10 7.63
CA LEU A 367 -13.84 -10.48 7.73
C LEU A 367 -12.72 -11.44 8.13
N THR A 368 -11.51 -11.26 7.57
CA THR A 368 -10.39 -12.15 7.86
C THR A 368 -9.87 -11.94 9.27
N PHE A 369 -9.65 -10.70 9.68
CA PHE A 369 -9.22 -10.38 11.04
C PHE A 369 -10.23 -10.87 12.08
N LEU A 370 -11.50 -10.44 11.92
CA LEU A 370 -12.57 -10.82 12.83
C LEU A 370 -12.75 -12.34 12.92
N GLY A 371 -12.77 -13.04 11.78
CA GLY A 371 -12.97 -14.49 11.78
C GLY A 371 -11.81 -15.29 12.37
N ILE A 372 -10.57 -14.75 12.35
CA ILE A 372 -9.44 -15.32 13.09
C ILE A 372 -9.62 -15.05 14.58
N MET A 373 -9.91 -13.80 14.98
CA MET A 373 -10.11 -13.41 16.39
C MET A 373 -11.29 -14.12 17.03
N GLN A 374 -12.36 -14.40 16.28
CA GLN A 374 -13.52 -15.13 16.77
C GLN A 374 -13.14 -16.57 17.22
N LYS A 375 -12.20 -17.20 16.54
CA LYS A 375 -11.84 -18.61 16.79
C LYS A 375 -10.59 -18.78 17.62
N PHE A 376 -9.68 -17.83 17.59
CA PHE A 376 -8.37 -17.97 18.18
C PHE A 376 -7.99 -16.79 19.05
N ARG A 377 -7.20 -17.09 20.07
CA ARG A 377 -6.39 -16.14 20.83
C ARG A 377 -4.96 -16.20 20.27
N ILE A 378 -4.39 -15.03 19.99
CA ILE A 378 -3.02 -14.93 19.46
C ILE A 378 -2.07 -14.74 20.62
N GLN A 379 -0.98 -15.53 20.65
CA GLN A 379 0.03 -15.47 21.69
C GLN A 379 1.44 -15.44 21.07
N CYS A 380 2.35 -14.78 21.77
CA CYS A 380 3.75 -14.75 21.37
C CYS A 380 4.45 -16.06 21.78
N SER A 381 5.23 -16.61 20.87
CA SER A 381 6.10 -17.76 21.11
C SER A 381 7.55 -17.25 21.15
N GLY A 382 8.03 -16.91 22.34
CA GLY A 382 9.39 -16.40 22.53
C GLY A 382 9.45 -14.87 22.70
N GLU A 383 10.43 -14.23 22.06
CA GLU A 383 10.61 -12.78 22.13
C GLU A 383 9.50 -12.03 21.38
N MET A 384 8.99 -10.95 22.00
CA MET A 384 7.95 -10.13 21.41
C MET A 384 8.47 -9.43 20.14
N PRO A 385 7.84 -9.63 18.98
CA PRO A 385 8.29 -9.04 17.71
C PRO A 385 8.17 -7.51 17.73
N SER A 386 9.08 -6.86 16.98
CA SER A 386 8.93 -5.44 16.68
C SER A 386 7.68 -5.20 15.82
N ASP A 387 7.00 -4.08 16.03
CA ASP A 387 5.94 -3.60 15.15
C ASP A 387 6.37 -2.35 14.35
N GLU A 388 7.64 -2.00 14.40
CA GLU A 388 8.21 -0.96 13.56
C GLU A 388 8.11 -1.36 12.08
N PRO A 389 7.40 -0.60 11.23
CA PRO A 389 7.19 -0.99 9.86
C PRO A 389 8.49 -0.97 9.04
N LEU A 390 8.69 -1.99 8.22
CA LEU A 390 9.69 -1.99 7.16
C LEU A 390 9.15 -1.15 6.00
N ILE A 391 9.79 -0.01 5.74
CA ILE A 391 9.29 0.96 4.76
C ILE A 391 10.00 0.78 3.42
N GLY A 392 9.26 0.28 2.45
CA GLY A 392 9.59 0.29 1.03
C GLY A 392 8.70 1.28 0.27
N ILE A 393 8.19 0.87 -0.90
CA ILE A 393 7.08 1.57 -1.58
C ILE A 393 5.82 1.50 -0.72
N LEU A 394 5.63 0.36 -0.05
CA LEU A 394 4.58 0.11 0.93
C LEU A 394 5.24 -0.16 2.28
N ALA A 395 4.54 0.19 3.34
CA ALA A 395 4.89 -0.29 4.67
C ALA A 395 4.50 -1.77 4.81
N SER A 396 5.38 -2.57 5.40
CA SER A 396 5.14 -3.97 5.70
C SER A 396 5.56 -4.29 7.13
N PRO A 397 4.86 -5.18 7.83
CA PRO A 397 5.29 -5.61 9.16
C PRO A 397 6.64 -6.35 9.07
N PRO A 398 7.45 -6.34 10.11
CA PRO A 398 8.54 -7.28 10.26
C PRO A 398 8.01 -8.72 10.19
N GLN A 399 8.85 -9.66 9.81
CA GLN A 399 8.46 -11.06 9.85
C GLN A 399 8.30 -11.50 11.31
N PHE A 400 7.16 -12.10 11.65
CA PHE A 400 6.90 -12.65 12.95
C PHE A 400 6.19 -14.00 12.86
N ILE A 401 6.28 -14.75 13.93
CA ILE A 401 5.54 -15.99 14.15
C ILE A 401 4.70 -15.85 15.42
N ALA A 402 3.56 -16.51 15.45
CA ALA A 402 2.65 -16.48 16.58
C ALA A 402 1.95 -17.82 16.76
N GLU A 403 1.55 -18.12 17.99
CA GLU A 403 0.68 -19.23 18.32
C GLU A 403 -0.78 -18.79 18.26
N PHE A 404 -1.63 -19.64 17.70
CA PHE A 404 -3.07 -19.43 17.60
C PHE A 404 -3.80 -20.49 18.41
N LYS A 405 -4.21 -20.16 19.64
CA LYS A 405 -4.92 -21.08 20.53
C LYS A 405 -6.42 -20.91 20.38
N LEU A 406 -7.15 -22.03 20.27
CA LEU A 406 -8.61 -21.99 20.22
C LEU A 406 -9.17 -21.24 21.43
N ARG A 407 -10.10 -20.34 21.18
CA ARG A 407 -10.91 -19.74 22.24
C ARG A 407 -11.84 -20.82 22.83
N LYS A 408 -11.98 -20.78 24.15
CA LYS A 408 -12.94 -21.63 24.88
C LYS A 408 -14.33 -21.06 24.80
#